data_fca7d8cb59e1606199b382be40211fc8
#
_entry.id   fca7d8cb59e1606199b382be40211fc8
#
_cell.length_a   1.000
_cell.length_b   1.000
_cell.length_c   1.000
_cell.angle_alpha   90.00
_cell.angle_beta   90.00
_cell.angle_gamma   90.00
#
_symmetry.space_group_name_H-M   'P 1'
#
loop_
_entity.id
_entity.type
_entity.pdbx_description
1 polymer ?
#
loop_
_entity_poly.entity_id
_entity_poly.type
_entity_poly.pdbx_seq_one_letter_code
_entity_poly.pdbx_strand_id
1 'polypeptide(L)'
;MKRIELLFKRIYQSPSDLSTKFQGFLMENLEPDYVTWLHEQETNPYSLKIIHQKDKTLWSLHLLTDEAVKQILPVLLELKKVELHDFPTLMVESLSMQDLSSEQLFEF
;
A
#
# COMPACT_ATOMS: atom_id res chain seq x y z
N MET A 1 -12.36 7.59 -3.70
CA MET A 1 -11.42 6.93 -2.77
C MET A 1 -11.42 5.44 -2.99
N LYS A 2 -10.28 4.82 -2.87
CA LYS A 2 -10.16 3.38 -3.09
C LYS A 2 -9.36 2.74 -1.97
N ARG A 3 -9.75 1.53 -1.59
CA ARG A 3 -8.98 0.69 -0.69
C ARG A 3 -8.44 -0.48 -1.48
N ILE A 4 -7.14 -0.70 -1.41
CA ILE A 4 -6.48 -1.81 -2.09
C ILE A 4 -5.82 -2.67 -1.02
N GLU A 5 -6.02 -3.98 -1.13
CA GLU A 5 -5.47 -4.93 -0.18
C GLU A 5 -4.68 -5.99 -0.93
N LEU A 6 -3.41 -6.13 -0.59
CA LEU A 6 -2.53 -7.17 -1.13
C LEU A 6 -2.24 -8.18 -0.03
N LEU A 7 -2.42 -9.45 -0.35
CA LEU A 7 -2.28 -10.54 0.60
C LEU A 7 -1.00 -11.32 0.31
N PHE A 8 -0.24 -11.59 1.37
CA PHE A 8 1.02 -12.34 1.32
C PHE A 8 0.97 -13.48 2.34
N LYS A 9 1.84 -14.46 2.18
CA LYS A 9 2.12 -15.40 3.26
C LYS A 9 2.60 -14.64 4.48
N ARG A 10 2.35 -15.18 5.67
CA ARG A 10 2.72 -14.52 6.92
C ARG A 10 4.19 -14.10 6.92
N ILE A 11 4.43 -12.83 7.23
CA ILE A 11 5.76 -12.25 7.36
C ILE A 11 6.03 -12.06 8.85
N TYR A 12 7.14 -12.62 9.34
CA TYR A 12 7.45 -12.63 10.77
C TYR A 12 8.31 -11.43 11.14
N GLN A 13 7.73 -10.24 11.00
CA GLN A 13 8.31 -8.95 11.35
C GLN A 13 7.22 -8.08 11.96
N SER A 14 7.60 -7.08 12.74
CA SER A 14 6.61 -6.18 13.32
C SER A 14 5.91 -5.35 12.25
N PRO A 15 4.62 -5.01 12.44
CA PRO A 15 3.92 -4.17 11.47
C PRO A 15 4.59 -2.83 11.21
N SER A 16 5.19 -2.21 12.24
CA SER A 16 5.86 -0.91 12.06
C SER A 16 7.10 -1.03 11.17
N ASP A 17 7.91 -2.08 11.35
CA ASP A 17 9.08 -2.33 10.50
C ASP A 17 8.66 -2.58 9.05
N LEU A 18 7.62 -3.40 8.85
CA LEU A 18 7.11 -3.70 7.53
C LEU A 18 6.50 -2.47 6.86
N SER A 19 5.78 -1.63 7.62
CA SER A 19 5.19 -0.41 7.05
C SER A 19 6.27 0.49 6.45
N THR A 20 7.39 0.67 7.14
CA THR A 20 8.50 1.48 6.65
C THR A 20 9.08 0.88 5.36
N LYS A 21 9.27 -0.43 5.33
CA LYS A 21 9.84 -1.11 4.16
C LYS A 21 8.89 -1.08 2.96
N PHE A 22 7.61 -1.33 3.18
CA PHE A 22 6.62 -1.26 2.11
C PHE A 22 6.46 0.16 1.56
N GLN A 23 6.54 1.16 2.43
CA GLN A 23 6.49 2.55 1.98
C GLN A 23 7.71 2.89 1.11
N GLY A 24 8.90 2.46 1.51
CA GLY A 24 10.10 2.64 0.69
C GLY A 24 9.97 1.98 -0.67
N PHE A 25 9.46 0.75 -0.70
CA PHE A 25 9.20 0.04 -1.94
C PHE A 25 8.22 0.81 -2.84
N LEU A 26 7.14 1.31 -2.26
CA LEU A 26 6.15 2.08 -3.01
C LEU A 26 6.77 3.33 -3.62
N MET A 27 7.55 4.09 -2.83
CA MET A 27 8.20 5.30 -3.32
C MET A 27 9.17 5.03 -4.46
N GLU A 28 9.88 3.90 -4.43
CA GLU A 28 10.81 3.51 -5.49
C GLU A 28 10.10 3.19 -6.81
N ASN A 29 8.83 2.83 -6.76
CA ASN A 29 8.06 2.42 -7.92
C ASN A 29 7.10 3.49 -8.45
N LEU A 30 7.06 4.65 -7.80
CA LEU A 30 6.26 5.80 -8.24
C LEU A 30 7.09 6.75 -9.09
N GLU A 31 6.42 7.60 -9.87
CA GLU A 31 7.07 8.65 -10.63
C GLU A 31 7.88 9.57 -9.69
N PRO A 32 9.16 9.86 -10.00
CA PRO A 32 9.99 10.69 -9.12
C PRO A 32 9.39 12.07 -8.81
N ASP A 33 8.76 12.69 -9.79
CA ASP A 33 8.12 13.99 -9.59
C ASP A 33 6.97 13.91 -8.60
N TYR A 34 6.19 12.82 -8.66
CA TYR A 34 5.11 12.60 -7.72
C TYR A 34 5.64 12.34 -6.30
N VAL A 35 6.73 11.59 -6.18
CA VAL A 35 7.37 11.34 -4.89
C VAL A 35 7.85 12.65 -4.27
N THR A 36 8.49 13.50 -5.06
CA THR A 36 8.92 14.82 -4.61
C THR A 36 7.75 15.64 -4.11
N TRP A 37 6.66 15.65 -4.89
CA TRP A 37 5.44 16.35 -4.51
C TRP A 37 4.86 15.81 -3.18
N LEU A 38 4.85 14.48 -3.00
CA LEU A 38 4.36 13.85 -1.77
C LEU A 38 5.15 14.30 -0.54
N HIS A 39 6.47 14.42 -0.66
CA HIS A 39 7.32 14.85 0.44
C HIS A 39 7.06 16.29 0.86
N GLU A 40 6.50 17.11 -0.03
CA GLU A 40 6.19 18.51 0.24
C GLU A 40 4.80 18.72 0.86
N GLN A 41 3.96 17.67 0.90
CA GLN A 41 2.60 17.78 1.41
C GLN A 41 2.56 17.66 2.92
N GLU A 42 1.73 18.49 3.56
CA GLU A 42 1.49 18.40 5.01
C GLU A 42 0.65 17.18 5.35
N THR A 43 -0.26 16.80 4.44
CA THR A 43 -1.16 15.66 4.63
C THR A 43 -0.98 14.69 3.48
N ASN A 44 -0.73 13.42 3.78
CA ASN A 44 -0.59 12.40 2.75
C ASN A 44 -1.94 12.09 2.10
N PRO A 45 -1.99 12.03 0.76
CA PRO A 45 -3.21 11.65 0.05
C PRO A 45 -3.47 10.16 0.06
N TYR A 46 -2.68 9.39 0.77
CA TYR A 46 -2.87 7.96 0.94
C TYR A 46 -2.45 7.56 2.35
N SER A 47 -2.91 6.39 2.80
CA SER A 47 -2.42 5.77 4.02
C SER A 47 -2.15 4.30 3.74
N LEU A 48 -1.23 3.71 4.50
CA LEU A 48 -0.97 2.28 4.42
C LEU A 48 -0.96 1.67 5.81
N LYS A 49 -1.28 0.38 5.86
CA LYS A 49 -1.34 -0.36 7.11
C LYS A 49 -0.96 -1.81 6.85
N ILE A 50 -0.19 -2.38 7.75
CA ILE A 50 0.17 -3.80 7.72
C ILE A 50 -0.63 -4.49 8.81
N ILE A 51 -1.33 -5.55 8.44
CA ILE A 51 -2.16 -6.32 9.36
C ILE A 51 -1.72 -7.77 9.29
N HIS A 52 -1.29 -8.34 10.41
CA HIS A 52 -1.00 -9.76 10.50
C HIS A 52 -2.27 -10.52 10.86
N GLN A 53 -2.61 -11.49 10.03
CA GLN A 53 -3.63 -12.48 10.30
C GLN A 53 -2.92 -13.78 10.66
N LYS A 54 -3.68 -14.83 10.96
CA LYS A 54 -3.11 -16.09 11.45
C LYS A 54 -2.00 -16.63 10.52
N ASP A 55 -2.29 -16.77 9.24
CA ASP A 55 -1.38 -17.37 8.26
C ASP A 55 -0.95 -16.39 7.17
N LYS A 56 -1.38 -15.15 7.26
CA LYS A 56 -1.22 -14.17 6.19
C LYS A 56 -0.81 -12.83 6.73
N THR A 57 -0.17 -12.04 5.86
CA THR A 57 0.10 -10.63 6.10
C THR A 57 -0.61 -9.83 5.03
N LEU A 58 -1.35 -8.82 5.46
CA LEU A 58 -2.13 -7.96 4.58
C LEU A 58 -1.49 -6.58 4.52
N TRP A 59 -1.26 -6.09 3.30
CA TRP A 59 -0.85 -4.71 3.06
C TRP A 59 -2.08 -3.97 2.54
N SER A 60 -2.62 -3.09 3.38
CA SER A 60 -3.83 -2.32 3.07
C SER A 60 -3.46 -0.88 2.78
N LEU A 61 -3.93 -0.36 1.64
CA LEU A 61 -3.73 1.03 1.24
C LEU A 61 -5.07 1.71 1.02
N HIS A 62 -5.19 2.93 1.53
CA HIS A 62 -6.31 3.80 1.23
C HIS A 62 -5.81 4.94 0.37
N LEU A 63 -6.35 5.07 -0.84
CA LEU A 63 -6.03 6.15 -1.76
C LEU A 63 -7.14 7.19 -1.65
N LEU A 64 -6.80 8.35 -1.09
CA LEU A 64 -7.78 9.33 -0.61
C LEU A 64 -8.16 10.37 -1.66
N THR A 65 -7.35 10.55 -2.69
CA THR A 65 -7.58 11.53 -3.75
C THR A 65 -7.56 10.87 -5.12
N ASP A 66 -8.18 11.52 -6.09
CA ASP A 66 -8.18 11.03 -7.48
C ASP A 66 -6.74 10.97 -8.03
N GLU A 67 -5.91 11.93 -7.68
CA GLU A 67 -4.53 11.94 -8.14
C GLU A 67 -3.74 10.77 -7.53
N ALA A 68 -3.95 10.47 -6.24
CA ALA A 68 -3.33 9.31 -5.62
C ALA A 68 -3.76 8.01 -6.32
N VAL A 69 -5.04 7.88 -6.65
CA VAL A 69 -5.53 6.72 -7.41
C VAL A 69 -4.83 6.64 -8.76
N LYS A 70 -4.75 7.75 -9.46
CA LYS A 70 -4.13 7.80 -10.80
C LYS A 70 -2.65 7.43 -10.77
N GLN A 71 -1.92 7.85 -9.74
CA GLN A 71 -0.48 7.65 -9.64
C GLN A 71 -0.11 6.30 -9.01
N ILE A 72 -0.86 5.84 -8.03
CA ILE A 72 -0.49 4.68 -7.21
C ILE A 72 -1.17 3.40 -7.71
N LEU A 73 -2.45 3.46 -8.05
CA LEU A 73 -3.21 2.26 -8.41
C LEU A 73 -2.58 1.46 -9.55
N PRO A 74 -2.12 2.08 -10.67
CA PRO A 74 -1.51 1.31 -11.76
C PRO A 74 -0.29 0.51 -11.32
N VAL A 75 0.51 1.07 -10.42
CA VAL A 75 1.69 0.39 -9.87
C VAL A 75 1.26 -0.85 -9.10
N LEU A 76 0.25 -0.72 -8.24
CA LEU A 76 -0.24 -1.83 -7.41
C LEU A 76 -0.87 -2.94 -8.24
N LEU A 77 -1.63 -2.59 -9.28
CA LEU A 77 -2.31 -3.57 -10.13
C LEU A 77 -1.34 -4.45 -10.92
N GLU A 78 -0.13 -3.96 -11.18
CA GLU A 78 0.88 -4.72 -11.89
C GLU A 78 1.76 -5.57 -10.98
N LEU A 79 1.64 -5.42 -9.65
CA LEU A 79 2.48 -6.14 -8.71
C LEU A 79 2.10 -7.62 -8.65
N LYS A 80 3.07 -8.48 -8.93
CA LYS A 80 2.97 -9.92 -8.72
C LYS A 80 3.88 -10.37 -7.59
N LYS A 81 4.91 -9.58 -7.31
CA LYS A 81 5.88 -9.83 -6.24
C LYS A 81 6.36 -8.50 -5.68
N VAL A 82 6.82 -8.52 -4.44
CA VAL A 82 7.41 -7.37 -3.77
C VAL A 82 8.79 -7.74 -3.30
N GLU A 83 9.79 -6.96 -3.70
CA GLU A 83 11.17 -7.16 -3.29
C GLU A 83 11.55 -6.07 -2.30
N LEU A 84 11.60 -6.44 -1.03
CA LEU A 84 12.03 -5.54 0.04
C LEU A 84 13.51 -5.76 0.31
N HIS A 85 14.19 -4.69 0.71
CA HIS A 85 15.60 -4.75 1.06
C HIS A 85 15.81 -5.72 2.24
N ASP A 86 16.78 -6.62 2.12
CA ASP A 86 17.12 -7.64 3.12
C ASP A 86 16.04 -8.68 3.41
N PHE A 87 15.08 -8.85 2.47
CA PHE A 87 14.03 -9.86 2.61
C PHE A 87 13.99 -10.78 1.40
N PRO A 88 13.53 -12.02 1.59
CA PRO A 88 13.17 -12.87 0.44
C PRO A 88 12.07 -12.21 -0.38
N THR A 89 12.00 -12.52 -1.67
CA THR A 89 10.93 -12.04 -2.52
C THR A 89 9.57 -12.48 -1.96
N LEU A 90 8.65 -11.52 -1.83
CA LEU A 90 7.31 -11.76 -1.34
C LEU A 90 6.36 -11.86 -2.52
N MET A 91 5.67 -12.99 -2.65
CA MET A 91 4.72 -13.19 -3.74
C MET A 91 3.34 -12.68 -3.32
N VAL A 92 2.72 -11.87 -4.18
CA VAL A 92 1.35 -11.41 -3.96
C VAL A 92 0.40 -12.58 -4.22
N GLU A 93 -0.30 -13.04 -3.20
CA GLU A 93 -1.24 -14.15 -3.34
C GLU A 93 -2.58 -13.69 -3.91
N SER A 94 -3.03 -12.52 -3.50
CA SER A 94 -4.26 -11.93 -4.03
C SER A 94 -4.22 -10.42 -3.89
N LEU A 95 -5.00 -9.75 -4.74
CA LEU A 95 -5.21 -8.31 -4.68
C LEU A 95 -6.70 -8.06 -4.75
N SER A 96 -7.22 -7.25 -3.84
CA SER A 96 -8.60 -6.82 -3.86
C SER A 96 -8.67 -5.30 -3.85
N MET A 97 -9.70 -4.77 -4.47
CA MET A 97 -9.92 -3.34 -4.55
C MET A 97 -11.38 -3.04 -4.25
N GLN A 98 -11.61 -2.00 -3.47
CA GLN A 98 -12.94 -1.56 -3.12
C GLN A 98 -13.03 -0.04 -3.27
N ASP A 99 -14.07 0.42 -3.94
CA ASP A 99 -14.40 1.85 -3.98
C ASP A 99 -15.09 2.22 -2.68
N LEU A 100 -14.61 3.30 -2.05
CA LEU A 100 -15.17 3.79 -0.79
C LEU A 100 -15.88 5.12 -1.02
N SER A 101 -17.09 5.22 -0.50
CA SER A 101 -17.79 6.50 -0.45
C SER A 101 -17.45 7.20 0.88
N SER A 102 -17.74 8.50 0.94
CA SER A 102 -17.56 9.25 2.19
C SER A 102 -18.35 8.65 3.34
N GLU A 103 -19.54 8.13 3.06
CA GLU A 103 -20.39 7.48 4.06
C GLU A 103 -19.73 6.22 4.62
N GLN A 104 -19.11 5.41 3.77
CA GLN A 104 -18.42 4.20 4.19
C GLN A 104 -17.22 4.51 5.08
N LEU A 105 -16.57 5.66 4.89
CA LEU A 105 -15.45 6.06 5.73
C LEU A 105 -15.88 6.43 7.15
N PHE A 106 -17.09 6.91 7.32
CA PHE A 106 -17.60 7.32 8.63
C PHE A 106 -18.26 6.19 9.42
N GLU A 107 -18.48 5.04 8.82
CA GLU A 107 -19.07 3.88 9.46
C GLU A 107 -18.08 3.00 10.23
N PHE A 108 -16.83 3.40 10.25
CA PHE A 108 -15.81 2.65 11.00
C PHE A 108 -15.76 3.04 12.48
#